data_c1a8c35e8f94ee38fb76b7173891ca6d
#
_entry.id   c1a8c35e8f94ee38fb76b7173891ca6d
#
_cell.length_a   1.000
_cell.length_b   1.000
_cell.length_c   1.000
_cell.angle_alpha   90.00
_cell.angle_beta   90.00
_cell.angle_gamma   90.00
#
_symmetry.space_group_name_H-M   'P 1'
#
loop_
_entity.id
_entity.type
_entity.pdbx_description
1 polymer ?
#
loop_
_entity_poly.entity_id
_entity_poly.type
_entity_poly.pdbx_seq_one_letter_code
_entity_poly.pdbx_strand_id
1 'polypeptide(L)'
;LDAHVTQWLTQRFGPLEPAPAIDPADISVPASRLTPEARDALADVLGAEHVRTDRVARLRAAAGASYDDLLRLRSGESLTPPDVVVLPGDEAQVLGVLSVAEAQHLAVVPVGGATSVVGGVEPTGGPGHAAVVVLDLARMSGLVEVAPVDRMATFLPGTTGPRADALLAEHGLVLGHVPQSWARATLGGYAATRSAGQA
;
A
#
# COMPACT_ATOMS: atom_id res chain seq x y z
N LEU A 1 1.79 -6.43 -25.92
CA LEU A 1 0.62 -5.82 -26.57
C LEU A 1 0.17 -6.72 -27.70
N ASP A 2 -1.15 -6.84 -27.89
CA ASP A 2 -1.75 -7.48 -29.05
C ASP A 2 -1.28 -6.76 -30.34
N ALA A 3 -1.05 -7.51 -31.42
CA ALA A 3 -0.56 -6.94 -32.69
C ALA A 3 -1.50 -5.88 -33.27
N HIS A 4 -2.82 -6.07 -33.13
CA HIS A 4 -3.84 -5.10 -33.52
C HIS A 4 -3.75 -3.79 -32.74
N VAL A 5 -3.59 -3.88 -31.42
CA VAL A 5 -3.43 -2.70 -30.54
C VAL A 5 -2.12 -1.98 -30.87
N THR A 6 -1.03 -2.72 -31.09
CA THR A 6 0.25 -2.13 -31.48
C THR A 6 0.15 -1.40 -32.81
N GLN A 7 -0.50 -2.00 -33.79
CA GLN A 7 -0.72 -1.38 -35.12
C GLN A 7 -1.56 -0.09 -34.98
N TRP A 8 -2.67 -0.12 -34.23
CA TRP A 8 -3.53 1.02 -34.01
C TRP A 8 -2.78 2.18 -33.32
N LEU A 9 -2.01 1.86 -32.27
CA LEU A 9 -1.20 2.86 -31.57
C LEU A 9 -0.14 3.46 -32.50
N THR A 10 0.56 2.64 -33.28
CA THR A 10 1.59 3.09 -34.24
C THR A 10 1.02 4.01 -35.31
N GLN A 11 -0.18 3.70 -35.82
CA GLN A 11 -0.86 4.55 -36.81
C GLN A 11 -1.26 5.91 -36.24
N ARG A 12 -1.59 5.97 -34.95
CA ARG A 12 -2.09 7.20 -34.32
C ARG A 12 -0.99 8.07 -33.73
N PHE A 13 0.06 7.46 -33.19
CA PHE A 13 1.11 8.14 -32.42
C PHE A 13 2.51 8.03 -33.03
N GLY A 14 2.65 7.34 -34.16
CA GLY A 14 3.94 7.06 -34.78
C GLY A 14 4.61 5.79 -34.22
N PRO A 15 5.86 5.52 -34.63
CA PRO A 15 6.59 4.35 -34.13
C PRO A 15 6.66 4.29 -32.63
N LEU A 16 6.32 3.13 -32.06
CA LEU A 16 6.41 2.91 -30.63
C LEU A 16 7.81 2.41 -30.27
N GLU A 17 8.54 3.17 -29.50
CA GLU A 17 9.81 2.73 -28.95
C GLU A 17 9.57 2.09 -27.58
N PRO A 18 10.03 0.85 -27.36
CA PRO A 18 9.95 0.23 -26.05
C PRO A 18 10.79 1.01 -25.03
N ALA A 19 10.18 1.56 -24.00
CA ALA A 19 10.93 2.06 -22.85
C ALA A 19 11.38 0.86 -21.99
N PRO A 20 12.69 0.54 -21.90
CA PRO A 20 13.16 -0.55 -21.06
C PRO A 20 12.82 -0.28 -19.59
N ALA A 21 12.46 -1.33 -18.85
CA ALA A 21 12.37 -1.22 -17.41
C ALA A 21 13.78 -1.27 -16.80
N ILE A 22 14.04 -0.39 -15.84
CA ILE A 22 15.28 -0.51 -15.04
C ILE A 22 15.20 -1.77 -14.17
N ASP A 23 16.35 -2.41 -13.96
CA ASP A 23 16.42 -3.46 -12.95
C ASP A 23 16.14 -2.84 -11.57
N PRO A 24 15.23 -3.39 -10.77
CA PRO A 24 15.01 -2.91 -9.41
C PRO A 24 16.29 -2.83 -8.56
N ALA A 25 17.32 -3.64 -8.88
CA ALA A 25 18.61 -3.57 -8.22
C ALA A 25 19.37 -2.26 -8.50
N ASP A 26 19.15 -1.65 -9.66
CA ASP A 26 19.83 -0.43 -10.11
C ASP A 26 19.12 0.87 -9.66
N ILE A 27 17.89 0.78 -9.13
CA ILE A 27 17.15 1.94 -8.63
C ILE A 27 17.88 2.50 -7.39
N SER A 28 18.21 3.77 -7.39
CA SER A 28 18.79 4.43 -6.21
C SER A 28 17.76 4.56 -5.09
N VAL A 29 18.09 4.05 -3.90
CA VAL A 29 17.29 4.22 -2.69
C VAL A 29 18.13 4.97 -1.66
N PRO A 30 17.74 6.19 -1.28
CA PRO A 30 18.48 6.97 -0.27
C PRO A 30 18.59 6.24 1.05
N ALA A 31 19.62 6.53 1.84
CA ALA A 31 19.70 6.04 3.22
C ALA A 31 18.44 6.45 4.01
N SER A 32 17.99 5.60 4.92
CA SER A 32 16.90 5.91 5.83
C SER A 32 17.33 7.03 6.80
N ARG A 33 16.46 8.00 7.03
CA ARG A 33 16.64 9.06 8.03
C ARG A 33 16.14 8.67 9.41
N LEU A 34 15.55 7.47 9.54
CA LEU A 34 15.05 6.97 10.82
C LEU A 34 16.21 6.81 11.80
N THR A 35 16.10 7.44 12.96
CA THR A 35 17.12 7.33 14.00
C THR A 35 17.09 5.94 14.64
N PRO A 36 18.22 5.47 15.24
CA PRO A 36 18.23 4.21 15.99
C PRO A 36 17.17 4.19 17.10
N GLU A 37 17.00 5.29 17.82
CA GLU A 37 16.05 5.43 18.92
C GLU A 37 14.60 5.26 18.44
N ALA A 38 14.25 5.88 17.32
CA ALA A 38 12.91 5.75 16.73
C ALA A 38 12.67 4.33 16.20
N ARG A 39 13.70 3.73 15.59
CA ARG A 39 13.63 2.34 15.13
C ARG A 39 13.42 1.36 16.28
N ASP A 40 14.17 1.52 17.37
CA ASP A 40 14.09 0.63 18.53
C ASP A 40 12.73 0.79 19.22
N ALA A 41 12.21 2.03 19.36
CA ALA A 41 10.87 2.29 19.90
C ALA A 41 9.76 1.64 19.01
N LEU A 42 9.87 1.68 17.70
CA LEU A 42 8.96 0.96 16.80
C LEU A 42 9.09 -0.56 16.94
N ALA A 43 10.30 -1.07 17.15
CA ALA A 43 10.55 -2.49 17.33
C ALA A 43 10.01 -3.00 18.68
N ASP A 44 10.04 -2.20 19.73
CA ASP A 44 9.46 -2.52 21.04
C ASP A 44 7.92 -2.67 20.95
N VAL A 45 7.27 -1.88 20.07
CA VAL A 45 5.82 -1.96 19.84
C VAL A 45 5.43 -3.16 18.98
N LEU A 46 6.21 -3.45 17.93
CA LEU A 46 5.79 -4.32 16.82
C LEU A 46 6.49 -5.68 16.80
N GLY A 47 7.68 -5.76 17.41
CA GLY A 47 8.68 -6.78 17.09
C GLY A 47 9.58 -6.33 15.93
N ALA A 48 10.89 -6.61 16.05
CA ALA A 48 11.91 -6.15 15.10
C ALA A 48 11.66 -6.64 13.65
N GLU A 49 11.08 -7.83 13.49
CA GLU A 49 10.74 -8.43 12.19
C GLU A 49 9.64 -7.67 11.43
N HIS A 50 8.88 -6.83 12.13
CA HIS A 50 7.80 -6.01 11.56
C HIS A 50 8.20 -4.56 11.33
N VAL A 51 9.47 -4.20 11.54
CA VAL A 51 10.06 -2.89 11.25
C VAL A 51 11.06 -3.04 10.11
N ARG A 52 10.62 -2.78 8.89
CA ARG A 52 11.34 -3.06 7.67
C ARG A 52 12.04 -1.81 7.15
N THR A 53 13.36 -1.75 7.32
CA THR A 53 14.23 -0.69 6.78
C THR A 53 15.01 -1.15 5.55
N ASP A 54 14.81 -2.39 5.13
CA ASP A 54 15.49 -2.95 3.99
C ASP A 54 15.05 -2.28 2.68
N ARG A 55 15.98 -2.26 1.72
CA ARG A 55 15.81 -1.60 0.43
C ARG A 55 14.56 -2.06 -0.32
N VAL A 56 14.28 -3.37 -0.30
CA VAL A 56 13.17 -3.96 -1.07
C VAL A 56 11.82 -3.54 -0.51
N ALA A 57 11.65 -3.57 0.81
CA ALA A 57 10.41 -3.12 1.46
C ALA A 57 10.16 -1.64 1.20
N ARG A 58 11.18 -0.80 1.35
CA ARG A 58 11.09 0.65 1.12
C ARG A 58 10.78 0.98 -0.34
N LEU A 59 11.40 0.29 -1.29
CA LEU A 59 11.15 0.51 -2.72
C LEU A 59 9.72 0.11 -3.12
N ARG A 60 9.20 -1.01 -2.58
CA ARG A 60 7.83 -1.45 -2.83
C ARG A 60 6.77 -0.47 -2.30
N ALA A 61 7.12 0.31 -1.30
CA ALA A 61 6.25 1.31 -0.68
C ALA A 61 6.48 2.74 -1.21
N ALA A 62 7.26 2.90 -2.30
CA ALA A 62 7.68 4.22 -2.78
C ALA A 62 6.62 4.94 -3.63
N ALA A 63 5.58 4.26 -4.08
CA ALA A 63 4.58 4.83 -4.97
C ALA A 63 3.25 4.06 -4.90
N GLY A 64 2.19 4.66 -5.43
CA GLY A 64 0.90 4.02 -5.66
C GLY A 64 0.84 3.27 -7.00
N ALA A 65 -0.32 3.36 -7.66
CA ALA A 65 -0.60 2.64 -8.90
C ALA A 65 -1.17 3.55 -10.01
N SER A 66 -0.95 4.87 -9.94
CA SER A 66 -1.25 5.76 -11.06
C SER A 66 -0.37 5.44 -12.26
N TYR A 67 -0.75 5.93 -13.43
CA TYR A 67 0.09 5.78 -14.62
C TYR A 67 1.49 6.40 -14.41
N ASP A 68 1.54 7.58 -13.81
CA ASP A 68 2.80 8.26 -13.48
C ASP A 68 3.62 7.48 -12.44
N ASP A 69 2.97 6.89 -11.42
CA ASP A 69 3.64 6.01 -10.45
C ASP A 69 4.28 4.80 -11.14
N LEU A 70 3.55 4.16 -12.05
CA LEU A 70 4.06 3.01 -12.80
C LEU A 70 5.21 3.39 -13.73
N LEU A 71 5.17 4.57 -14.36
CA LEU A 71 6.29 5.08 -15.15
C LEU A 71 7.51 5.35 -14.28
N ARG A 72 7.36 6.02 -13.14
CA ARG A 72 8.44 6.28 -12.19
C ARG A 72 9.07 4.98 -11.67
N LEU A 73 8.24 4.01 -11.30
CA LEU A 73 8.73 2.68 -10.88
C LEU A 73 9.47 1.96 -12.01
N ARG A 74 9.02 2.12 -13.27
CA ARG A 74 9.64 1.49 -14.43
C ARG A 74 10.96 2.14 -14.82
N SER A 75 11.06 3.47 -14.72
CA SER A 75 12.30 4.21 -15.02
C SER A 75 13.26 4.29 -13.84
N GLY A 76 12.78 4.08 -12.62
CA GLY A 76 13.54 4.29 -11.40
C GLY A 76 13.77 5.76 -11.05
N GLU A 77 13.13 6.67 -11.77
CA GLU A 77 13.30 8.11 -11.60
C GLU A 77 12.27 8.70 -10.63
N SER A 78 12.69 9.71 -9.89
CA SER A 78 11.81 10.51 -9.01
C SER A 78 11.02 9.68 -7.98
N LEU A 79 11.57 8.56 -7.53
CA LEU A 79 10.99 7.78 -6.44
C LEU A 79 11.39 8.37 -5.09
N THR A 80 10.44 8.40 -4.17
CA THR A 80 10.62 8.84 -2.78
C THR A 80 10.32 7.68 -1.82
N PRO A 81 11.20 6.67 -1.69
CA PRO A 81 10.95 5.56 -0.76
C PRO A 81 10.82 6.06 0.68
N PRO A 82 9.90 5.49 1.49
CA PRO A 82 9.78 5.84 2.90
C PRO A 82 11.05 5.50 3.65
N ASP A 83 11.22 6.06 4.84
CA ASP A 83 12.37 5.74 5.70
C ASP A 83 12.23 4.35 6.32
N VAL A 84 10.99 3.91 6.60
CA VAL A 84 10.65 2.61 7.16
C VAL A 84 9.25 2.17 6.74
N VAL A 85 9.05 0.87 6.64
CA VAL A 85 7.73 0.24 6.50
C VAL A 85 7.47 -0.58 7.77
N VAL A 86 6.34 -0.33 8.43
CA VAL A 86 5.94 -1.02 9.65
C VAL A 86 4.64 -1.80 9.42
N LEU A 87 4.56 -3.00 10.01
CA LEU A 87 3.44 -3.91 9.80
C LEU A 87 2.76 -4.25 11.15
N PRO A 88 1.82 -3.43 11.64
CA PRO A 88 1.07 -3.74 12.84
C PRO A 88 0.15 -4.95 12.62
N GLY A 89 -0.06 -5.75 13.66
CA GLY A 89 -0.95 -6.90 13.64
C GLY A 89 -2.33 -6.64 14.26
N ASP A 90 -2.46 -5.59 15.06
CA ASP A 90 -3.67 -5.22 15.78
C ASP A 90 -3.78 -3.71 16.04
N GLU A 91 -4.89 -3.29 16.61
CA GLU A 91 -5.19 -1.90 16.93
C GLU A 91 -4.22 -1.31 17.98
N ALA A 92 -3.84 -2.09 18.97
CA ALA A 92 -2.92 -1.62 20.02
C ALA A 92 -1.54 -1.29 19.42
N GLN A 93 -1.07 -2.10 18.48
CA GLN A 93 0.16 -1.85 17.76
C GLN A 93 0.05 -0.62 16.84
N VAL A 94 -1.10 -0.39 16.19
CA VAL A 94 -1.34 0.86 15.43
C VAL A 94 -1.24 2.07 16.33
N LEU A 95 -1.92 2.07 17.49
CA LEU A 95 -1.87 3.17 18.45
C LEU A 95 -0.45 3.39 18.99
N GLY A 96 0.28 2.31 19.27
CA GLY A 96 1.69 2.38 19.67
C GLY A 96 2.58 3.04 18.62
N VAL A 97 2.43 2.66 17.34
CA VAL A 97 3.16 3.29 16.23
C VAL A 97 2.83 4.79 16.13
N LEU A 98 1.55 5.17 16.26
CA LEU A 98 1.15 6.59 16.23
C LEU A 98 1.76 7.37 17.39
N SER A 99 1.81 6.79 18.59
CA SER A 99 2.44 7.42 19.76
C SER A 99 3.96 7.62 19.55
N VAL A 100 4.66 6.62 18.99
CA VAL A 100 6.08 6.77 18.65
C VAL A 100 6.26 7.82 17.57
N ALA A 101 5.39 7.84 16.54
CA ALA A 101 5.47 8.81 15.46
C ALA A 101 5.29 10.24 15.95
N GLU A 102 4.37 10.50 16.87
CA GLU A 102 4.17 11.80 17.52
C GLU A 102 5.43 12.20 18.31
N ALA A 103 5.92 11.33 19.19
CA ALA A 103 7.07 11.60 20.05
C ALA A 103 8.38 11.84 19.24
N GLN A 104 8.52 11.19 18.10
CA GLN A 104 9.72 11.24 17.25
C GLN A 104 9.55 12.14 16.01
N HIS A 105 8.44 12.88 15.91
CA HIS A 105 8.11 13.74 14.76
C HIS A 105 8.16 13.02 13.41
N LEU A 106 7.60 11.80 13.33
CA LEU A 106 7.54 11.02 12.09
C LEU A 106 6.24 11.31 11.33
N ALA A 107 6.32 11.39 10.02
CA ALA A 107 5.12 11.37 9.17
C ALA A 107 4.64 9.92 9.02
N VAL A 108 3.34 9.68 9.12
CA VAL A 108 2.75 8.34 8.95
C VAL A 108 1.85 8.32 7.72
N VAL A 109 2.10 7.39 6.81
CA VAL A 109 1.30 7.16 5.60
C VAL A 109 0.69 5.77 5.68
N PRO A 110 -0.63 5.64 5.94
CA PRO A 110 -1.29 4.34 5.99
C PRO A 110 -1.45 3.76 4.58
N VAL A 111 -1.19 2.46 4.46
CA VAL A 111 -1.27 1.72 3.21
C VAL A 111 -2.03 0.41 3.41
N GLY A 112 -2.96 0.12 2.50
CA GLY A 112 -3.57 -1.19 2.32
C GLY A 112 -2.98 -1.90 1.11
N GLY A 113 -3.72 -1.97 0.00
CA GLY A 113 -3.26 -2.62 -1.24
C GLY A 113 -2.32 -1.80 -2.12
N ALA A 114 -1.94 -0.58 -1.74
CA ALA A 114 -1.13 0.36 -2.51
C ALA A 114 -1.68 0.63 -3.94
N THR A 115 -3.00 0.65 -4.09
CA THR A 115 -3.67 0.79 -5.40
C THR A 115 -4.16 2.21 -5.68
N SER A 116 -3.81 3.20 -4.84
CA SER A 116 -4.17 4.60 -5.04
C SER A 116 -3.60 5.13 -6.36
N VAL A 117 -4.44 5.87 -7.10
CA VAL A 117 -4.07 6.51 -8.38
C VAL A 117 -4.06 8.05 -8.27
N VAL A 118 -4.18 8.57 -7.05
CA VAL A 118 -4.26 10.01 -6.76
C VAL A 118 -3.19 10.48 -5.77
N GLY A 119 -2.11 9.74 -5.64
CA GLY A 119 -0.99 10.08 -4.75
C GLY A 119 -1.25 9.86 -3.25
N GLY A 120 -2.41 9.30 -2.86
CA GLY A 120 -2.81 9.16 -1.45
C GLY A 120 -1.94 8.22 -0.60
N VAL A 121 -1.05 7.46 -1.22
CA VAL A 121 -0.08 6.57 -0.55
C VAL A 121 1.36 6.96 -0.82
N GLU A 122 1.59 8.12 -1.44
CA GLU A 122 2.95 8.62 -1.68
C GLU A 122 3.61 8.96 -0.34
N PRO A 123 4.78 8.38 -0.01
CA PRO A 123 5.39 8.51 1.31
C PRO A 123 6.13 9.84 1.43
N THR A 124 5.39 10.93 1.50
CA THR A 124 5.93 12.28 1.65
C THR A 124 5.74 12.79 3.07
N GLY A 125 6.79 13.40 3.62
CA GLY A 125 6.74 14.13 4.89
C GLY A 125 6.67 15.63 4.65
N GLY A 126 5.90 16.34 5.48
CA GLY A 126 5.91 17.81 5.50
C GLY A 126 7.13 18.40 6.22
N PRO A 127 7.30 19.72 6.18
CA PRO A 127 8.33 20.41 6.94
C PRO A 127 8.25 20.06 8.43
N GLY A 128 9.37 19.69 9.03
CA GLY A 128 9.45 19.34 10.44
C GLY A 128 9.34 17.85 10.77
N HIS A 129 9.03 16.99 9.80
CA HIS A 129 9.10 15.55 10.03
C HIS A 129 10.52 15.02 9.88
N ALA A 130 10.98 14.29 10.89
CA ALA A 130 12.31 13.70 10.93
C ALA A 130 12.47 12.56 9.90
N ALA A 131 11.43 11.73 9.75
CA ALA A 131 11.38 10.61 8.82
C ALA A 131 9.94 10.30 8.40
N VAL A 132 9.78 9.40 7.40
CA VAL A 132 8.48 8.94 6.89
C VAL A 132 8.32 7.45 7.15
N VAL A 133 7.22 7.10 7.81
CA VAL A 133 6.78 5.73 8.11
C VAL A 133 5.62 5.37 7.19
N VAL A 134 5.74 4.29 6.45
CA VAL A 134 4.59 3.63 5.83
C VAL A 134 4.02 2.62 6.81
N LEU A 135 2.76 2.78 7.16
CA LEU A 135 1.99 1.89 8.03
C LEU A 135 1.22 0.90 7.15
N ASP A 136 1.79 -0.27 6.90
CA ASP A 136 1.20 -1.32 6.06
C ASP A 136 0.28 -2.21 6.90
N LEU A 137 -1.02 -2.19 6.58
CA LEU A 137 -2.06 -2.92 7.30
C LEU A 137 -2.25 -4.37 6.83
N ALA A 138 -1.37 -4.92 6.02
CA ALA A 138 -1.50 -6.26 5.44
C ALA A 138 -1.64 -7.38 6.49
N ARG A 139 -1.04 -7.24 7.68
CA ARG A 139 -1.18 -8.20 8.77
C ARG A 139 -2.55 -8.14 9.46
N MET A 140 -3.25 -7.01 9.38
CA MET A 140 -4.59 -6.84 9.93
C MET A 140 -5.63 -7.34 8.92
N SER A 141 -5.67 -8.64 8.65
CA SER A 141 -6.53 -9.26 7.63
C SER A 141 -7.32 -10.42 8.20
N GLY A 142 -8.61 -10.46 7.92
CA GLY A 142 -9.53 -11.52 8.32
C GLY A 142 -10.94 -11.03 8.62
N LEU A 143 -11.83 -11.97 8.81
CA LEU A 143 -13.20 -11.78 9.25
C LEU A 143 -13.23 -11.75 10.79
N VAL A 144 -13.85 -10.73 11.36
CA VAL A 144 -14.02 -10.58 12.83
C VAL A 144 -15.36 -11.16 13.26
N GLU A 145 -16.43 -10.80 12.53
CA GLU A 145 -17.80 -11.18 12.89
C GLU A 145 -18.69 -11.23 11.65
N VAL A 146 -19.68 -12.10 11.67
CA VAL A 146 -20.78 -12.16 10.68
C VAL A 146 -22.10 -12.16 11.43
N ALA A 147 -23.02 -11.28 11.01
CA ALA A 147 -24.43 -11.27 11.39
C ALA A 147 -25.28 -11.68 10.18
N PRO A 148 -25.56 -12.98 9.96
CA PRO A 148 -26.19 -13.45 8.72
C PRO A 148 -27.61 -12.94 8.52
N VAL A 149 -28.36 -12.71 9.60
CA VAL A 149 -29.72 -12.18 9.55
C VAL A 149 -29.73 -10.75 9.01
N ASP A 150 -28.81 -9.93 9.48
CA ASP A 150 -28.65 -8.54 9.08
C ASP A 150 -27.83 -8.38 7.79
N ARG A 151 -27.23 -9.48 7.30
CA ARG A 151 -26.30 -9.50 6.16
C ARG A 151 -25.14 -8.52 6.36
N MET A 152 -24.64 -8.46 7.57
CA MET A 152 -23.50 -7.62 7.93
C MET A 152 -22.29 -8.48 8.31
N ALA A 153 -21.11 -7.97 8.03
CA ALA A 153 -19.85 -8.58 8.45
C ALA A 153 -18.82 -7.51 8.82
N THR A 154 -18.05 -7.79 9.86
CA THR A 154 -16.93 -6.94 10.30
C THR A 154 -15.62 -7.59 9.89
N PHE A 155 -14.76 -6.83 9.24
CA PHE A 155 -13.45 -7.28 8.77
C PHE A 155 -12.33 -6.42 9.34
N LEU A 156 -11.15 -6.99 9.42
CA LEU A 156 -9.92 -6.24 9.62
C LEU A 156 -9.55 -5.46 8.35
N PRO A 157 -8.98 -4.24 8.49
CA PRO A 157 -8.84 -3.27 7.39
C PRO A 157 -7.92 -3.72 6.24
N GLY A 158 -6.93 -4.57 6.51
CA GLY A 158 -6.01 -5.12 5.50
C GLY A 158 -6.57 -6.29 4.69
N THR A 159 -7.84 -6.67 4.89
CA THR A 159 -8.49 -7.75 4.15
C THR A 159 -8.73 -7.33 2.70
N THR A 160 -8.21 -8.12 1.75
CA THR A 160 -8.43 -7.87 0.31
C THR A 160 -9.81 -8.32 -0.15
N GLY A 161 -10.30 -7.80 -1.28
CA GLY A 161 -11.58 -8.20 -1.88
C GLY A 161 -11.73 -9.71 -2.06
N PRO A 162 -10.78 -10.41 -2.71
CA PRO A 162 -10.83 -11.88 -2.86
C PRO A 162 -10.87 -12.62 -1.52
N ARG A 163 -10.13 -12.14 -0.52
CA ARG A 163 -10.12 -12.77 0.80
C ARG A 163 -11.44 -12.56 1.52
N ALA A 164 -12.06 -11.39 1.40
CA ALA A 164 -13.37 -11.11 1.96
C ALA A 164 -14.44 -12.01 1.35
N ASP A 165 -14.48 -12.13 0.02
CA ASP A 165 -15.43 -13.00 -0.67
C ASP A 165 -15.26 -14.47 -0.29
N ALA A 166 -14.01 -14.95 -0.19
CA ALA A 166 -13.74 -16.31 0.24
C ALA A 166 -14.26 -16.61 1.67
N LEU A 167 -14.08 -15.66 2.60
CA LEU A 167 -14.56 -15.78 3.98
C LEU A 167 -16.09 -15.69 4.05
N LEU A 168 -16.72 -14.80 3.28
CA LEU A 168 -18.17 -14.66 3.23
C LEU A 168 -18.86 -15.84 2.58
N ALA A 169 -18.23 -16.49 1.59
CA ALA A 169 -18.76 -17.69 0.93
C ALA A 169 -19.04 -18.85 1.91
N GLU A 170 -18.25 -18.97 2.98
CA GLU A 170 -18.47 -19.95 4.05
C GLU A 170 -19.83 -19.72 4.78
N HIS A 171 -20.37 -18.51 4.67
CA HIS A 171 -21.67 -18.10 5.24
C HIS A 171 -22.76 -17.91 4.19
N GLY A 172 -22.51 -18.29 2.92
CA GLY A 172 -23.45 -18.11 1.82
C GLY A 172 -23.65 -16.64 1.41
N LEU A 173 -22.68 -15.79 1.69
CA LEU A 173 -22.69 -14.35 1.41
C LEU A 173 -21.59 -13.97 0.42
N VAL A 174 -21.73 -12.81 -0.19
CA VAL A 174 -20.71 -12.15 -1.04
C VAL A 174 -20.63 -10.67 -0.68
N LEU A 175 -19.48 -10.05 -0.91
CA LEU A 175 -19.31 -8.61 -0.65
C LEU A 175 -20.09 -7.74 -1.64
N GLY A 176 -20.19 -8.17 -2.90
CA GLY A 176 -20.93 -7.44 -3.95
C GLY A 176 -20.28 -6.11 -4.37
N HIS A 177 -19.02 -5.89 -4.04
CA HIS A 177 -18.26 -4.69 -4.40
C HIS A 177 -16.98 -5.09 -5.13
N VAL A 178 -16.93 -4.84 -6.45
CA VAL A 178 -15.82 -5.26 -7.32
C VAL A 178 -15.21 -4.02 -8.00
N PRO A 179 -14.29 -3.29 -7.36
CA PRO A 179 -13.56 -2.21 -8.00
C PRO A 179 -12.49 -2.75 -8.95
N GLN A 180 -11.95 -1.90 -9.84
CA GLN A 180 -10.88 -2.30 -10.77
C GLN A 180 -9.69 -2.95 -10.08
N SER A 181 -9.34 -2.47 -8.90
CA SER A 181 -8.22 -2.99 -8.10
C SER A 181 -8.62 -4.12 -7.13
N TRP A 182 -9.78 -4.77 -7.32
CA TRP A 182 -10.35 -5.78 -6.42
C TRP A 182 -9.35 -6.83 -5.93
N ALA A 183 -8.48 -7.31 -6.80
CA ALA A 183 -7.51 -8.34 -6.46
C ALA A 183 -6.46 -7.90 -5.41
N ARG A 184 -6.24 -6.59 -5.24
CA ARG A 184 -5.18 -6.02 -4.39
C ARG A 184 -5.68 -5.03 -3.35
N ALA A 185 -6.70 -4.24 -3.67
CA ALA A 185 -7.23 -3.25 -2.75
C ALA A 185 -7.87 -3.92 -1.52
N THR A 186 -7.81 -3.23 -0.39
CA THR A 186 -8.26 -3.73 0.91
C THR A 186 -9.55 -3.04 1.36
N LEU A 187 -10.31 -3.67 2.24
CA LEU A 187 -11.57 -3.11 2.76
C LEU A 187 -11.37 -1.78 3.48
N GLY A 188 -10.28 -1.65 4.26
CA GLY A 188 -9.91 -0.36 4.86
C GLY A 188 -9.61 0.69 3.80
N GLY A 189 -8.95 0.31 2.70
CA GLY A 189 -8.72 1.17 1.55
C GLY A 189 -10.03 1.57 0.86
N TYR A 190 -10.99 0.66 0.69
CA TYR A 190 -12.32 0.98 0.16
C TYR A 190 -13.02 2.05 0.99
N ALA A 191 -13.02 1.88 2.31
CA ALA A 191 -13.65 2.85 3.22
C ALA A 191 -12.94 4.21 3.18
N ALA A 192 -11.61 4.22 3.24
CA ALA A 192 -10.80 5.44 3.28
C ALA A 192 -10.93 6.29 2.01
N THR A 193 -11.08 5.65 0.84
CA THR A 193 -11.11 6.33 -0.46
C THR A 193 -12.51 6.42 -1.07
N ARG A 194 -13.55 5.97 -0.36
CA ARG A 194 -14.92 5.88 -0.89
C ARG A 194 -14.94 5.14 -2.22
N SER A 195 -14.35 3.94 -2.23
CA SER A 195 -14.21 3.13 -3.43
C SER A 195 -15.54 2.96 -4.14
N ALA A 196 -15.54 3.15 -5.46
CA ALA A 196 -16.64 2.81 -6.35
C ALA A 196 -16.28 1.55 -7.15
N GLY A 197 -17.25 0.70 -7.41
CA GLY A 197 -17.06 -0.55 -8.16
C GLY A 197 -18.28 -0.89 -8.97
N GLN A 198 -18.12 -1.93 -9.79
CA GLN A 198 -19.22 -2.57 -10.49
C GLN A 198 -19.70 -3.74 -9.62
N ALA A 199 -20.99 -3.79 -9.33
CA ALA A 199 -21.66 -4.89 -8.66
C ALA A 199 -22.74 -5.45 -9.58
#